data_9093e0b49ab851fae2905d845f4731da
#
_entry.id   9093e0b49ab851fae2905d845f4731da
#
_cell.length_a   1.000
_cell.length_b   1.000
_cell.length_c   1.000
_cell.angle_alpha   90.00
_cell.angle_beta   90.00
_cell.angle_gamma   90.00
#
_symmetry.space_group_name_H-M   'P 1'
#
loop_
_entity.id
_entity.type
_entity.pdbx_description
1 polymer ?
#
loop_
_entity_poly.entity_id
_entity_poly.type
_entity_poly.pdbx_seq_one_letter_code
_entity_poly.pdbx_strand_id
1 'polypeptide(L)'
;MARKHGIPYNLSRQEKQKQIVSEGIKFSSLLINGIHKSGTTKTDKKKEIIDIIEKGLNISEYIKGASLEDKVANFIDYFNQKEEDENISIAIHGYDRLLKDLNREISKFGKQIRAEFEFEDKEEITAENLLMHSLKPQDVLYILSEAQVKEFCESQNISTRGNEIVNILDSYRDVQNLYLENYIHISNRDVNALRGNQIEIKESEIGNQYEILTKLIFEEMNLNVAEELRSKINTSRDKIDIILKVSESDLIIVECKTKKDRKFSTYSSASRQVKAYKNLVEKAGFNAVKTFIVAPTFSEDFINECGLDYELNLSLITSEALLDMYRAFKKSDLKEFPYKILLRDVLIDSDRVVKSILK
;
A
#
# COMPACT_ATOMS: atom_id res chain seq x y z
N MET A 1 -16.66 17.19 -10.59
CA MET A 1 -17.87 17.57 -9.79
C MET A 1 -17.52 18.57 -8.70
N ALA A 2 -16.56 18.25 -7.81
CA ALA A 2 -16.14 19.16 -6.72
C ALA A 2 -15.75 20.56 -7.24
N ARG A 3 -14.93 20.66 -8.30
CA ARG A 3 -14.49 21.93 -8.89
C ARG A 3 -15.65 22.80 -9.41
N LYS A 4 -16.65 22.21 -10.09
CA LYS A 4 -17.83 22.95 -10.60
C LYS A 4 -18.60 23.66 -9.49
N HIS A 5 -18.43 23.23 -8.24
CA HIS A 5 -19.07 23.79 -7.05
C HIS A 5 -18.08 24.47 -6.10
N GLY A 6 -16.83 24.73 -6.54
CA GLY A 6 -15.82 25.41 -5.72
C GLY A 6 -15.37 24.60 -4.48
N ILE A 7 -15.58 23.28 -4.48
CA ILE A 7 -15.26 22.42 -3.35
C ILE A 7 -13.78 22.04 -3.42
N PRO A 8 -12.98 22.27 -2.36
CA PRO A 8 -11.56 21.95 -2.34
C PRO A 8 -11.27 20.46 -2.61
N TYR A 9 -10.23 20.16 -3.38
CA TYR A 9 -9.83 18.78 -3.71
C TYR A 9 -9.31 17.99 -2.51
N ASN A 10 -8.65 18.67 -1.58
CA ASN A 10 -8.02 18.08 -0.39
C ASN A 10 -9.01 17.58 0.67
N LEU A 11 -10.31 17.76 0.46
CA LEU A 11 -11.32 17.23 1.37
C LEU A 11 -11.57 15.75 1.10
N SER A 12 -11.81 14.99 2.18
CA SER A 12 -12.26 13.61 2.08
C SER A 12 -13.61 13.52 1.36
N ARG A 13 -13.96 12.33 0.84
CA ARG A 13 -15.27 12.09 0.21
C ARG A 13 -16.44 12.53 1.09
N GLN A 14 -16.40 12.16 2.38
CA GLN A 14 -17.48 12.51 3.33
C GLN A 14 -17.60 14.03 3.55
N GLU A 15 -16.48 14.73 3.58
CA GLU A 15 -16.47 16.19 3.70
C GLU A 15 -16.96 16.86 2.43
N LYS A 16 -16.55 16.38 1.24
CA LYS A 16 -17.08 16.84 -0.05
C LYS A 16 -18.59 16.62 -0.13
N GLN A 17 -19.10 15.46 0.29
CA GLN A 17 -20.55 15.20 0.34
C GLN A 17 -21.28 16.13 1.30
N LYS A 18 -20.74 16.36 2.51
CA LYS A 18 -21.32 17.30 3.48
C LYS A 18 -21.39 18.71 2.92
N GLN A 19 -20.34 19.15 2.23
CA GLN A 19 -20.29 20.49 1.65
C GLN A 19 -21.27 20.65 0.48
N ILE A 20 -21.40 19.65 -0.40
CA ILE A 20 -22.41 19.60 -1.46
C ILE A 20 -23.82 19.70 -0.88
N VAL A 21 -24.09 19.00 0.21
CA VAL A 21 -25.39 19.03 0.90
C VAL A 21 -25.63 20.39 1.56
N SER A 22 -24.62 21.01 2.20
CA SER A 22 -24.74 22.31 2.87
C SER A 22 -24.99 23.46 1.89
N GLU A 23 -24.55 23.34 0.64
CA GLU A 23 -24.80 24.32 -0.43
C GLU A 23 -26.21 24.22 -1.06
N GLY A 24 -27.11 23.44 -0.44
CA GLY A 24 -28.49 23.31 -0.88
C GLY A 24 -28.71 22.27 -1.99
N ILE A 25 -27.67 21.57 -2.41
CA ILE A 25 -27.76 20.42 -3.31
C ILE A 25 -28.25 19.26 -2.45
N LYS A 26 -29.55 18.97 -2.46
CA LYS A 26 -30.20 17.91 -1.68
C LYS A 26 -29.79 16.50 -2.11
N PHE A 27 -28.50 16.27 -2.14
CA PHE A 27 -27.88 15.02 -2.52
C PHE A 27 -27.51 14.26 -1.25
N SER A 28 -28.43 13.54 -0.66
CA SER A 28 -28.15 12.76 0.53
C SER A 28 -28.00 11.28 0.17
N SER A 29 -27.09 10.62 0.85
CA SER A 29 -26.97 9.17 0.81
C SER A 29 -28.28 8.46 1.17
N LEU A 30 -29.15 9.12 1.96
CA LEU A 30 -30.51 8.68 2.27
C LEU A 30 -31.41 8.70 1.03
N LEU A 31 -31.23 9.67 0.14
CA LEU A 31 -31.99 9.79 -1.09
C LEU A 31 -31.63 8.66 -2.08
N ILE A 32 -30.33 8.43 -2.24
CA ILE A 32 -29.79 7.34 -3.07
C ILE A 32 -30.14 5.98 -2.47
N ASN A 33 -29.93 5.79 -1.17
CA ASN A 33 -30.34 4.58 -0.47
C ASN A 33 -31.87 4.38 -0.48
N GLY A 34 -32.65 5.46 -0.49
CA GLY A 34 -34.10 5.40 -0.66
C GLY A 34 -34.53 4.89 -2.02
N ILE A 35 -33.84 5.34 -3.10
CA ILE A 35 -34.06 4.83 -4.45
C ILE A 35 -33.63 3.37 -4.56
N HIS A 36 -32.48 3.02 -4.01
CA HIS A 36 -31.91 1.67 -4.10
C HIS A 36 -32.67 0.63 -3.25
N LYS A 37 -33.09 1.00 -2.03
CA LYS A 37 -33.72 0.06 -1.10
C LYS A 37 -35.22 -0.07 -1.25
N SER A 38 -35.92 0.94 -1.77
CA SER A 38 -37.35 0.90 -1.90
C SER A 38 -37.76 0.69 -3.35
N GLY A 39 -37.95 -0.56 -3.78
CA GLY A 39 -38.69 -0.87 -4.99
C GLY A 39 -40.12 -0.25 -5.01
N THR A 40 -40.49 0.51 -4.00
CA THR A 40 -41.78 1.16 -3.74
C THR A 40 -41.80 2.67 -3.93
N THR A 41 -40.67 3.30 -4.35
CA THR A 41 -40.66 4.75 -4.59
C THR A 41 -41.62 5.10 -5.73
N LYS A 42 -42.63 5.92 -5.46
CA LYS A 42 -43.61 6.39 -6.47
C LYS A 42 -42.89 7.12 -7.60
N THR A 43 -43.40 6.97 -8.83
CA THR A 43 -42.85 7.59 -10.04
C THR A 43 -42.59 9.09 -9.89
N ASP A 44 -43.54 9.84 -9.28
CA ASP A 44 -43.41 11.28 -9.04
C ASP A 44 -42.22 11.63 -8.17
N LYS A 45 -41.96 10.82 -7.12
CA LYS A 45 -40.82 11.04 -6.24
C LYS A 45 -39.50 10.68 -6.91
N LYS A 46 -39.47 9.69 -7.78
CA LYS A 46 -38.28 9.38 -8.60
C LYS A 46 -37.98 10.54 -9.56
N LYS A 47 -38.99 11.10 -10.17
CA LYS A 47 -38.85 12.24 -11.06
C LYS A 47 -38.34 13.49 -10.35
N GLU A 48 -38.87 13.79 -9.15
CA GLU A 48 -38.39 14.88 -8.31
C GLU A 48 -36.92 14.70 -7.94
N ILE A 49 -36.51 13.49 -7.61
CA ILE A 49 -35.12 13.15 -7.26
C ILE A 49 -34.20 13.38 -8.48
N ILE A 50 -34.57 12.87 -9.64
CA ILE A 50 -33.78 13.06 -10.87
C ILE A 50 -33.68 14.55 -11.24
N ASP A 51 -34.76 15.31 -11.15
CA ASP A 51 -34.75 16.76 -11.42
C ASP A 51 -33.81 17.51 -10.45
N ILE A 52 -33.78 17.12 -9.17
CA ILE A 52 -32.87 17.70 -8.18
C ILE A 52 -31.42 17.37 -8.53
N ILE A 53 -31.16 16.13 -8.91
CA ILE A 53 -29.81 15.65 -9.26
C ILE A 53 -29.32 16.37 -10.53
N GLU A 54 -30.12 16.37 -11.61
CA GLU A 54 -29.75 17.00 -12.86
C GLU A 54 -29.49 18.50 -12.70
N LYS A 55 -30.33 19.20 -11.96
CA LYS A 55 -30.20 20.65 -11.71
C LYS A 55 -29.09 20.98 -10.71
N GLY A 56 -28.98 20.20 -9.63
CA GLY A 56 -28.07 20.48 -8.55
C GLY A 56 -26.62 20.07 -8.84
N LEU A 57 -26.40 18.97 -9.55
CA LEU A 57 -25.07 18.42 -9.80
C LEU A 57 -24.58 18.59 -11.23
N ASN A 58 -25.47 19.03 -12.15
CA ASN A 58 -25.16 19.14 -13.56
C ASN A 58 -24.55 17.84 -14.15
N ILE A 59 -25.16 16.70 -13.81
CA ILE A 59 -24.71 15.37 -14.22
C ILE A 59 -25.65 14.72 -15.24
N SER A 60 -26.47 15.51 -15.92
CA SER A 60 -27.42 15.04 -16.95
C SER A 60 -26.73 14.22 -18.05
N GLU A 61 -25.45 14.47 -18.32
CA GLU A 61 -24.66 13.72 -19.28
C GLU A 61 -24.45 12.24 -18.87
N TYR A 62 -24.50 11.95 -17.56
CA TYR A 62 -24.32 10.58 -17.01
C TYR A 62 -25.66 9.87 -16.75
N ILE A 63 -26.77 10.61 -16.75
CA ILE A 63 -28.12 10.06 -16.52
C ILE A 63 -28.79 9.87 -17.87
N LYS A 64 -28.45 8.76 -18.53
CA LYS A 64 -29.02 8.39 -19.84
C LYS A 64 -30.20 7.45 -19.64
N GLY A 65 -31.19 7.53 -20.52
CA GLY A 65 -32.34 6.62 -20.55
C GLY A 65 -33.57 7.22 -21.22
N ALA A 66 -34.35 6.41 -21.90
CA ALA A 66 -35.58 6.83 -22.56
C ALA A 66 -36.73 6.99 -21.57
N SER A 67 -36.73 6.20 -20.49
CA SER A 67 -37.72 6.25 -19.42
C SER A 67 -37.14 6.78 -18.11
N LEU A 68 -38.01 7.14 -17.18
CA LEU A 68 -37.57 7.56 -15.83
C LEU A 68 -36.89 6.41 -15.05
N GLU A 69 -37.39 5.18 -15.27
CA GLU A 69 -36.82 3.97 -14.67
C GLU A 69 -35.38 3.74 -15.16
N ASP A 70 -35.13 3.88 -16.47
CA ASP A 70 -33.79 3.74 -17.05
C ASP A 70 -32.84 4.80 -16.48
N LYS A 71 -33.27 6.05 -16.37
CA LYS A 71 -32.47 7.14 -15.79
C LYS A 71 -32.10 6.85 -14.34
N VAL A 72 -33.04 6.34 -13.54
CA VAL A 72 -32.79 5.99 -12.13
C VAL A 72 -31.82 4.82 -12.03
N ALA A 73 -31.99 3.77 -12.86
CA ALA A 73 -31.10 2.62 -12.88
C ALA A 73 -29.66 3.05 -13.25
N ASN A 74 -29.48 3.77 -14.34
CA ASN A 74 -28.17 4.26 -14.80
C ASN A 74 -27.51 5.19 -13.78
N PHE A 75 -28.30 5.98 -13.06
CA PHE A 75 -27.78 6.81 -11.99
C PHE A 75 -27.29 5.99 -10.79
N ILE A 76 -28.04 4.95 -10.40
CA ILE A 76 -27.61 4.02 -9.33
C ILE A 76 -26.34 3.29 -9.74
N ASP A 77 -26.28 2.78 -10.96
CA ASP A 77 -25.12 2.08 -11.49
C ASP A 77 -23.89 2.99 -11.52
N TYR A 78 -24.03 4.22 -11.95
CA TYR A 78 -22.95 5.22 -11.91
C TYR A 78 -22.41 5.45 -10.49
N PHE A 79 -23.30 5.51 -9.49
CA PHE A 79 -22.86 5.67 -8.10
C PHE A 79 -22.20 4.41 -7.52
N ASN A 80 -22.76 3.26 -7.83
CA ASN A 80 -22.18 1.99 -7.39
C ASN A 80 -20.77 1.80 -7.98
N GLN A 81 -20.60 2.06 -9.26
CA GLN A 81 -19.30 2.05 -9.93
C GLN A 81 -18.31 3.00 -9.25
N LYS A 82 -18.74 4.23 -8.95
CA LYS A 82 -17.90 5.20 -8.23
C LYS A 82 -17.50 4.74 -6.82
N GLU A 83 -18.38 4.03 -6.11
CA GLU A 83 -18.05 3.45 -4.82
C GLU A 83 -17.03 2.31 -4.93
N GLU A 84 -17.14 1.47 -5.95
CA GLU A 84 -16.17 0.42 -6.24
C GLU A 84 -14.81 1.02 -6.57
N ASP A 85 -14.76 2.01 -7.47
CA ASP A 85 -13.53 2.68 -7.88
C ASP A 85 -12.78 3.29 -6.68
N GLU A 86 -13.51 3.98 -5.81
CA GLU A 86 -12.93 4.67 -4.65
C GLU A 86 -12.36 3.72 -3.59
N ASN A 87 -12.75 2.44 -3.63
CA ASN A 87 -12.26 1.41 -2.71
C ASN A 87 -11.01 0.68 -3.22
N ILE A 88 -10.53 1.00 -4.43
CA ILE A 88 -9.30 0.40 -4.96
C ILE A 88 -8.11 1.28 -4.59
N SER A 89 -7.12 0.71 -3.91
CA SER A 89 -5.85 1.35 -3.63
C SER A 89 -4.78 0.85 -4.60
N ILE A 90 -3.99 1.78 -5.10
CA ILE A 90 -2.84 1.51 -5.96
C ILE A 90 -1.58 1.97 -5.24
N ALA A 91 -0.51 1.17 -5.28
CA ALA A 91 0.80 1.57 -4.81
C ALA A 91 1.34 2.78 -5.60
N ILE A 92 2.15 3.62 -4.97
CA ILE A 92 2.77 4.81 -5.61
C ILE A 92 3.45 4.42 -6.93
N HIS A 93 4.19 3.32 -6.94
CA HIS A 93 4.85 2.82 -8.15
C HIS A 93 3.87 2.44 -9.28
N GLY A 94 2.75 1.81 -8.93
CA GLY A 94 1.67 1.52 -9.89
C GLY A 94 1.01 2.79 -10.41
N TYR A 95 0.83 3.78 -9.55
CA TYR A 95 0.27 5.08 -9.93
C TYR A 95 1.19 5.85 -10.89
N ASP A 96 2.50 5.90 -10.64
CA ASP A 96 3.46 6.51 -11.57
C ASP A 96 3.46 5.80 -12.93
N ARG A 97 3.37 4.46 -12.95
CA ARG A 97 3.25 3.70 -14.18
C ARG A 97 1.97 4.05 -14.94
N LEU A 98 0.83 4.15 -14.24
CA LEU A 98 -0.44 4.59 -14.81
C LEU A 98 -0.33 5.99 -15.43
N LEU A 99 0.22 6.96 -14.71
CA LEU A 99 0.41 8.34 -15.21
C LEU A 99 1.28 8.38 -16.46
N LYS A 100 2.36 7.61 -16.48
CA LYS A 100 3.27 7.50 -17.63
C LYS A 100 2.56 6.93 -18.86
N ASP A 101 1.77 5.88 -18.68
CA ASP A 101 1.04 5.24 -19.77
C ASP A 101 -0.08 6.13 -20.28
N LEU A 102 -0.85 6.79 -19.38
CA LEU A 102 -1.87 7.77 -19.77
C LEU A 102 -1.27 8.94 -20.56
N ASN A 103 -0.11 9.45 -20.14
CA ASN A 103 0.55 10.55 -20.85
C ASN A 103 1.09 10.13 -22.23
N ARG A 104 1.42 8.85 -22.42
CA ARG A 104 1.86 8.30 -23.71
C ARG A 104 0.68 8.11 -24.66
N GLU A 105 -0.42 7.55 -24.18
CA GLU A 105 -1.55 7.12 -25.02
C GLU A 105 -2.56 8.25 -25.27
N ILE A 106 -2.77 9.14 -24.30
CA ILE A 106 -3.79 10.18 -24.39
C ILE A 106 -3.16 11.53 -24.75
N SER A 107 -3.51 12.04 -25.92
CA SER A 107 -3.02 13.34 -26.38
C SER A 107 -3.41 14.46 -25.41
N LYS A 108 -2.41 15.26 -25.01
CA LYS A 108 -2.57 16.40 -24.09
C LYS A 108 -3.00 16.04 -22.66
N PHE A 109 -2.85 14.80 -22.23
CA PHE A 109 -3.21 14.35 -20.88
C PHE A 109 -2.59 15.23 -19.79
N GLY A 110 -1.30 15.51 -19.85
CA GLY A 110 -0.64 16.40 -18.90
C GLY A 110 -1.22 17.81 -18.84
N LYS A 111 -1.74 18.35 -19.97
CA LYS A 111 -2.44 19.63 -19.98
C LYS A 111 -3.83 19.55 -19.35
N GLN A 112 -4.53 18.42 -19.54
CA GLN A 112 -5.83 18.18 -18.90
C GLN A 112 -5.69 18.13 -17.38
N ILE A 113 -4.69 17.40 -16.85
CA ILE A 113 -4.40 17.35 -15.40
C ILE A 113 -4.12 18.76 -14.87
N ARG A 114 -3.20 19.50 -15.50
CA ARG A 114 -2.85 20.85 -15.05
C ARG A 114 -4.04 21.78 -15.04
N ALA A 115 -4.85 21.74 -16.08
CA ALA A 115 -6.04 22.56 -16.20
C ALA A 115 -7.13 22.18 -15.18
N GLU A 116 -7.33 20.87 -14.92
CA GLU A 116 -8.38 20.39 -14.03
C GLU A 116 -8.02 20.59 -12.56
N PHE A 117 -6.76 20.37 -12.19
CA PHE A 117 -6.30 20.43 -10.81
C PHE A 117 -5.49 21.69 -10.47
N GLU A 118 -5.38 22.65 -11.41
CA GLU A 118 -4.73 23.95 -11.21
C GLU A 118 -3.23 23.84 -10.85
N PHE A 119 -2.53 22.83 -11.41
CA PHE A 119 -1.10 22.68 -11.23
C PHE A 119 -0.32 23.75 -12.02
N GLU A 120 0.73 24.29 -11.40
CA GLU A 120 1.66 25.18 -12.08
C GLU A 120 2.48 24.44 -13.14
N ASP A 121 2.93 25.16 -14.18
CA ASP A 121 3.73 24.54 -15.26
C ASP A 121 5.05 23.92 -14.79
N LYS A 122 5.56 24.37 -13.64
CA LYS A 122 6.82 23.88 -13.05
C LYS A 122 6.65 22.62 -12.20
N GLU A 123 5.44 22.29 -11.79
CA GLU A 123 5.18 21.11 -10.97
C GLU A 123 5.21 19.84 -11.82
N GLU A 124 5.93 18.84 -11.36
CA GLU A 124 5.98 17.54 -12.03
C GLU A 124 4.71 16.74 -11.73
N ILE A 125 4.17 16.09 -12.75
CA ILE A 125 3.01 15.19 -12.61
C ILE A 125 3.52 13.81 -12.24
N THR A 126 3.75 13.60 -10.94
CA THR A 126 4.14 12.32 -10.34
C THR A 126 3.09 11.84 -9.36
N ALA A 127 3.06 10.55 -9.06
CA ALA A 127 2.14 10.00 -8.07
C ALA A 127 2.31 10.67 -6.70
N GLU A 128 3.56 10.90 -6.28
CA GLU A 128 3.87 11.55 -5.00
C GLU A 128 3.28 12.96 -4.92
N ASN A 129 3.51 13.80 -5.95
CA ASN A 129 2.97 15.16 -6.00
C ASN A 129 1.44 15.17 -6.03
N LEU A 130 0.82 14.29 -6.81
CA LEU A 130 -0.63 14.20 -6.88
C LEU A 130 -1.23 13.77 -5.54
N LEU A 131 -0.60 12.81 -4.85
CA LEU A 131 -1.04 12.34 -3.53
C LEU A 131 -0.85 13.41 -2.44
N MET A 132 0.21 14.24 -2.49
CA MET A 132 0.34 15.40 -1.59
C MET A 132 -0.82 16.38 -1.73
N HIS A 133 -1.40 16.51 -2.92
CA HIS A 133 -2.63 17.27 -3.17
C HIS A 133 -3.91 16.46 -2.95
N SER A 134 -3.82 15.28 -2.33
CA SER A 134 -4.94 14.35 -2.09
C SER A 134 -5.66 13.88 -3.36
N LEU A 135 -4.95 13.86 -4.48
CA LEU A 135 -5.45 13.36 -5.76
C LEU A 135 -5.08 11.89 -5.93
N LYS A 136 -6.07 11.04 -5.92
CA LYS A 136 -5.94 9.59 -6.09
C LYS A 136 -5.93 9.21 -7.58
N PRO A 137 -5.50 8.00 -7.94
CA PRO A 137 -5.59 7.49 -9.31
C PRO A 137 -6.98 7.62 -9.93
N GLN A 138 -8.04 7.39 -9.13
CA GLN A 138 -9.42 7.55 -9.56
C GLN A 138 -9.74 8.98 -10.02
N ASP A 139 -9.26 9.97 -9.27
CA ASP A 139 -9.53 11.39 -9.60
C ASP A 139 -8.93 11.76 -10.97
N VAL A 140 -7.76 11.19 -11.27
CA VAL A 140 -7.08 11.37 -12.56
C VAL A 140 -7.83 10.68 -13.70
N LEU A 141 -8.37 9.49 -13.47
CA LEU A 141 -9.17 8.79 -14.48
C LEU A 141 -10.51 9.48 -14.74
N TYR A 142 -11.09 10.13 -13.74
CA TYR A 142 -12.38 10.85 -13.88
C TYR A 142 -12.30 12.13 -14.70
N ILE A 143 -11.12 12.67 -15.00
CA ILE A 143 -10.99 13.81 -15.93
C ILE A 143 -11.08 13.38 -17.40
N LEU A 144 -10.92 12.09 -17.68
CA LEU A 144 -10.98 11.53 -19.02
C LEU A 144 -12.42 11.39 -19.49
N SER A 145 -12.64 11.56 -20.80
CA SER A 145 -13.91 11.20 -21.40
C SER A 145 -14.08 9.69 -21.50
N GLU A 146 -15.32 9.19 -21.57
CA GLU A 146 -15.60 7.77 -21.79
C GLU A 146 -14.83 7.20 -23.01
N ALA A 147 -14.73 8.00 -24.09
CA ALA A 147 -13.98 7.59 -25.28
C ALA A 147 -12.48 7.42 -25.00
N GLN A 148 -11.88 8.34 -24.24
CA GLN A 148 -10.46 8.25 -23.85
C GLN A 148 -10.19 7.08 -22.92
N VAL A 149 -11.07 6.81 -21.95
CA VAL A 149 -10.96 5.65 -21.06
C VAL A 149 -11.00 4.35 -21.87
N LYS A 150 -11.94 4.24 -22.81
CA LYS A 150 -12.05 3.07 -23.65
C LYS A 150 -10.84 2.88 -24.57
N GLU A 151 -10.39 3.95 -25.23
CA GLU A 151 -9.18 3.94 -26.08
C GLU A 151 -7.96 3.52 -25.26
N PHE A 152 -7.81 4.00 -24.03
CA PHE A 152 -6.76 3.60 -23.14
C PHE A 152 -6.84 2.11 -22.76
N CYS A 153 -8.02 1.62 -22.40
CA CYS A 153 -8.21 0.18 -22.14
C CYS A 153 -7.79 -0.67 -23.35
N GLU A 154 -8.22 -0.29 -24.55
CA GLU A 154 -7.87 -1.01 -25.78
C GLU A 154 -6.36 -0.98 -26.05
N SER A 155 -5.69 0.18 -25.87
CA SER A 155 -4.24 0.32 -26.07
C SER A 155 -3.42 -0.50 -25.09
N GLN A 156 -3.89 -0.69 -23.85
CA GLN A 156 -3.22 -1.45 -22.80
C GLN A 156 -3.68 -2.91 -22.70
N ASN A 157 -4.57 -3.39 -23.58
CA ASN A 157 -5.21 -4.70 -23.52
C ASN A 157 -5.96 -4.96 -22.21
N ILE A 158 -6.56 -3.91 -21.64
CA ILE A 158 -7.41 -3.99 -20.45
C ILE A 158 -8.84 -4.27 -20.89
N SER A 159 -9.57 -5.08 -20.12
CA SER A 159 -10.96 -5.40 -20.41
C SER A 159 -11.84 -4.16 -20.39
N THR A 160 -12.68 -3.98 -21.41
CA THR A 160 -13.74 -2.95 -21.46
C THR A 160 -15.10 -3.48 -20.98
N ARG A 161 -15.16 -4.69 -20.42
CA ARG A 161 -16.39 -5.26 -19.87
C ARG A 161 -16.56 -4.83 -18.42
N GLY A 162 -17.75 -4.36 -18.08
CA GLY A 162 -18.04 -3.87 -16.73
C GLY A 162 -17.53 -2.44 -16.50
N ASN A 163 -16.98 -2.18 -15.33
CA ASN A 163 -16.43 -0.88 -14.96
C ASN A 163 -14.98 -0.74 -15.48
N GLU A 164 -14.79 0.04 -16.53
CA GLU A 164 -13.49 0.24 -17.18
C GLU A 164 -12.46 0.87 -16.22
N ILE A 165 -12.89 1.78 -15.35
CA ILE A 165 -12.01 2.43 -14.37
C ILE A 165 -11.51 1.40 -13.35
N VAL A 166 -12.39 0.54 -12.83
CA VAL A 166 -11.99 -0.57 -11.94
C VAL A 166 -10.97 -1.47 -12.63
N ASN A 167 -11.23 -1.84 -13.88
CA ASN A 167 -10.33 -2.71 -14.65
C ASN A 167 -8.95 -2.06 -14.83
N ILE A 168 -8.89 -0.75 -15.08
CA ILE A 168 -7.63 0.00 -15.15
C ILE A 168 -6.93 -0.03 -13.79
N LEU A 169 -7.62 0.33 -12.72
CA LEU A 169 -7.06 0.39 -11.38
C LEU A 169 -6.49 -0.96 -10.94
N ASP A 170 -7.22 -2.04 -11.16
CA ASP A 170 -6.76 -3.40 -10.85
C ASP A 170 -5.51 -3.80 -11.65
N SER A 171 -5.42 -3.38 -12.92
CA SER A 171 -4.25 -3.64 -13.77
C SER A 171 -2.98 -2.93 -13.30
N TYR A 172 -3.13 -1.84 -12.54
CA TYR A 172 -2.03 -1.03 -12.02
C TYR A 172 -1.84 -1.16 -10.50
N ARG A 173 -2.58 -2.03 -9.83
CA ARG A 173 -2.65 -2.11 -8.36
C ARG A 173 -1.30 -2.36 -7.70
N ASP A 174 -0.41 -3.13 -8.31
CA ASP A 174 0.92 -3.46 -7.78
C ASP A 174 0.90 -3.87 -6.30
N VAL A 175 0.22 -4.97 -6.02
CA VAL A 175 -0.08 -5.44 -4.65
C VAL A 175 1.18 -5.60 -3.80
N GLN A 176 2.29 -6.04 -4.38
CA GLN A 176 3.54 -6.24 -3.66
C GLN A 176 4.09 -4.92 -3.11
N ASN A 177 4.15 -3.88 -3.95
CA ASN A 177 4.59 -2.55 -3.50
C ASN A 177 3.60 -1.91 -2.55
N LEU A 178 2.29 -2.12 -2.74
CA LEU A 178 1.28 -1.65 -1.79
C LEU A 178 1.50 -2.21 -0.37
N TYR A 179 1.85 -3.48 -0.26
CA TYR A 179 2.20 -4.08 1.03
C TYR A 179 3.51 -3.53 1.59
N LEU A 180 4.53 -3.31 0.75
CA LEU A 180 5.80 -2.71 1.18
C LEU A 180 5.63 -1.27 1.69
N GLU A 181 4.81 -0.46 1.04
CA GLU A 181 4.45 0.90 1.51
C GLU A 181 3.78 0.88 2.89
N ASN A 182 3.10 -0.21 3.20
CA ASN A 182 2.42 -0.41 4.49
C ASN A 182 3.19 -1.31 5.47
N TYR A 183 4.47 -1.58 5.21
CA TYR A 183 5.32 -2.47 6.01
C TYR A 183 5.31 -2.14 7.50
N ILE A 184 5.35 -0.85 7.85
CA ILE A 184 5.32 -0.39 9.25
C ILE A 184 3.98 -0.68 9.92
N HIS A 185 2.86 -0.48 9.22
CA HIS A 185 1.53 -0.81 9.74
C HIS A 185 1.36 -2.31 9.96
N ILE A 186 1.91 -3.12 9.04
CA ILE A 186 1.93 -4.59 9.16
C ILE A 186 2.75 -5.01 10.38
N SER A 187 3.96 -4.48 10.55
CA SER A 187 4.83 -4.80 11.68
C SER A 187 4.19 -4.47 13.03
N ASN A 188 3.49 -3.36 13.12
CA ASN A 188 2.75 -2.89 14.30
C ASN A 188 1.40 -3.59 14.50
N ARG A 189 0.97 -4.46 13.59
CA ARG A 189 -0.38 -5.07 13.58
C ARG A 189 -1.49 -4.02 13.64
N ASP A 190 -1.30 -2.89 12.96
CA ASP A 190 -2.25 -1.78 12.93
C ASP A 190 -3.33 -2.04 11.87
N VAL A 191 -4.28 -2.92 12.23
CA VAL A 191 -5.38 -3.32 11.34
C VAL A 191 -6.23 -2.12 10.90
N ASN A 192 -6.34 -1.09 11.74
CA ASN A 192 -7.15 0.09 11.41
C ASN A 192 -6.48 0.93 10.32
N ALA A 193 -5.17 1.16 10.43
CA ALA A 193 -4.41 1.83 9.38
C ALA A 193 -4.40 1.02 8.08
N LEU A 194 -4.22 -0.30 8.16
CA LEU A 194 -4.26 -1.18 6.99
C LEU A 194 -5.61 -1.11 6.27
N ARG A 195 -6.73 -1.16 6.99
CA ARG A 195 -8.07 -0.97 6.41
C ARG A 195 -8.27 0.42 5.82
N GLY A 196 -7.75 1.45 6.52
CA GLY A 196 -7.76 2.83 5.99
C GLY A 196 -7.01 2.95 4.66
N ASN A 197 -5.96 2.15 4.47
CA ASN A 197 -5.19 2.03 3.23
C ASN A 197 -5.72 0.93 2.30
N GLN A 198 -6.95 0.45 2.54
CA GLN A 198 -7.65 -0.54 1.72
C GLN A 198 -6.89 -1.88 1.57
N ILE A 199 -6.16 -2.26 2.61
CA ILE A 199 -5.51 -3.56 2.71
C ILE A 199 -6.36 -4.43 3.64
N GLU A 200 -7.03 -5.41 3.06
CA GLU A 200 -7.77 -6.42 3.80
C GLU A 200 -6.85 -7.62 4.09
N ILE A 201 -6.41 -7.71 5.31
CA ILE A 201 -5.62 -8.84 5.81
C ILE A 201 -6.19 -9.34 7.13
N LYS A 202 -6.29 -10.65 7.29
CA LYS A 202 -6.71 -11.25 8.55
C LYS A 202 -5.61 -11.08 9.60
N GLU A 203 -6.00 -10.77 10.84
CA GLU A 203 -5.04 -10.58 11.93
C GLU A 203 -4.10 -11.79 12.12
N SER A 204 -4.58 -13.00 11.88
CA SER A 204 -3.79 -14.24 11.93
C SER A 204 -2.71 -14.33 10.82
N GLU A 205 -2.90 -13.63 9.71
CA GLU A 205 -2.02 -13.68 8.53
C GLU A 205 -0.94 -12.58 8.57
N ILE A 206 -1.11 -11.55 9.42
CA ILE A 206 -0.20 -10.40 9.50
C ILE A 206 1.25 -10.83 9.79
N GLY A 207 1.46 -11.79 10.67
CA GLY A 207 2.81 -12.30 10.99
C GLY A 207 3.49 -12.90 9.76
N ASN A 208 2.80 -13.78 9.06
CA ASN A 208 3.33 -14.39 7.83
C ASN A 208 3.57 -13.36 6.72
N GLN A 209 2.67 -12.38 6.57
CA GLN A 209 2.87 -11.30 5.60
C GLN A 209 4.10 -10.45 5.93
N TYR A 210 4.34 -10.17 7.20
CA TYR A 210 5.52 -9.46 7.66
C TYR A 210 6.83 -10.21 7.34
N GLU A 211 6.86 -11.53 7.57
CA GLU A 211 7.99 -12.39 7.22
C GLU A 211 8.25 -12.37 5.70
N ILE A 212 7.20 -12.50 4.88
CA ILE A 212 7.30 -12.45 3.41
C ILE A 212 7.89 -11.11 2.95
N LEU A 213 7.42 -9.99 3.50
CA LEU A 213 7.90 -8.67 3.11
C LEU A 213 9.33 -8.41 3.60
N THR A 214 9.67 -8.85 4.81
CA THR A 214 11.04 -8.76 5.34
C THR A 214 12.01 -9.55 4.47
N LYS A 215 11.62 -10.75 4.06
CA LYS A 215 12.37 -11.57 3.11
C LYS A 215 12.56 -10.85 1.77
N LEU A 216 11.49 -10.31 1.21
CA LEU A 216 11.52 -9.55 -0.03
C LEU A 216 12.47 -8.35 0.05
N ILE A 217 12.46 -7.61 1.15
CA ILE A 217 13.38 -6.48 1.36
C ILE A 217 14.84 -6.97 1.29
N PHE A 218 15.19 -8.07 1.94
CA PHE A 218 16.54 -8.61 1.86
C PHE A 218 16.90 -9.09 0.45
N GLU A 219 15.97 -9.74 -0.26
CA GLU A 219 16.15 -10.15 -1.66
C GLU A 219 16.39 -8.93 -2.57
N GLU A 220 15.61 -7.87 -2.42
CA GLU A 220 15.76 -6.64 -3.20
C GLU A 220 16.99 -5.80 -2.82
N MET A 221 17.58 -6.05 -1.66
CA MET A 221 18.90 -5.56 -1.25
C MET A 221 20.03 -6.43 -1.81
N ASN A 222 19.70 -7.39 -2.68
CA ASN A 222 20.61 -8.36 -3.29
C ASN A 222 21.38 -9.21 -2.27
N LEU A 223 20.78 -9.49 -1.10
CA LEU A 223 21.30 -10.46 -0.14
C LEU A 223 20.83 -11.87 -0.53
N ASN A 224 21.70 -12.84 -0.33
CA ASN A 224 21.41 -14.23 -0.70
C ASN A 224 20.45 -14.90 0.31
N VAL A 225 19.15 -14.81 0.05
CA VAL A 225 18.12 -15.50 0.82
C VAL A 225 18.08 -16.98 0.41
N ALA A 226 18.47 -17.87 1.33
CA ALA A 226 18.64 -19.29 1.07
C ALA A 226 17.39 -20.11 1.44
N GLU A 227 16.31 -19.97 0.67
CA GLU A 227 15.00 -20.59 0.96
C GLU A 227 15.03 -22.13 0.95
N GLU A 228 15.74 -22.73 -0.01
CA GLU A 228 15.88 -24.19 -0.07
C GLU A 228 16.65 -24.73 1.13
N LEU A 229 17.69 -24.00 1.57
CA LEU A 229 18.47 -24.36 2.75
C LEU A 229 17.62 -24.21 4.02
N ARG A 230 16.87 -23.12 4.15
CA ARG A 230 15.92 -22.89 5.23
C ARG A 230 14.93 -24.06 5.36
N SER A 231 14.37 -24.49 4.25
CA SER A 231 13.41 -25.61 4.22
C SER A 231 14.03 -26.93 4.66
N LYS A 232 15.33 -27.16 4.38
CA LYS A 232 16.06 -28.37 4.79
C LYS A 232 16.45 -28.33 6.27
N ILE A 233 16.76 -27.15 6.82
CA ILE A 233 17.20 -26.98 8.22
C ILE A 233 15.99 -26.97 9.16
N ASN A 234 14.88 -26.38 8.77
CA ASN A 234 13.67 -26.27 9.60
C ASN A 234 13.08 -27.63 9.94
N THR A 235 12.55 -27.72 11.15
CA THR A 235 11.84 -28.90 11.64
C THR A 235 10.37 -28.62 11.85
N SER A 236 9.57 -29.62 12.23
CA SER A 236 8.17 -29.41 12.58
C SER A 236 7.99 -28.50 13.82
N ARG A 237 8.99 -28.49 14.71
CA ARG A 237 8.96 -27.78 15.99
C ARG A 237 9.61 -26.39 15.91
N ASP A 238 10.79 -26.30 15.33
CA ASP A 238 11.59 -25.08 15.29
C ASP A 238 11.73 -24.63 13.84
N LYS A 239 11.24 -23.44 13.55
CA LYS A 239 11.18 -22.86 12.21
C LYS A 239 11.85 -21.49 12.20
N ILE A 240 12.97 -21.41 11.52
CA ILE A 240 13.65 -20.14 11.23
C ILE A 240 12.86 -19.41 10.15
N ASP A 241 12.61 -18.12 10.32
CA ASP A 241 11.82 -17.34 9.39
C ASP A 241 12.59 -17.10 8.09
N ILE A 242 13.85 -16.58 8.17
CA ILE A 242 14.70 -16.31 7.01
C ILE A 242 16.13 -16.75 7.29
N ILE A 243 16.81 -17.28 6.27
CA ILE A 243 18.24 -17.57 6.30
C ILE A 243 18.93 -16.77 5.18
N LEU A 244 19.96 -15.98 5.55
CA LEU A 244 20.84 -15.33 4.60
C LEU A 244 22.16 -16.12 4.54
N LYS A 245 22.53 -16.58 3.34
CA LYS A 245 23.81 -17.26 3.11
C LYS A 245 24.89 -16.22 2.77
N VAL A 246 25.90 -16.10 3.63
CA VAL A 246 26.96 -15.09 3.48
C VAL A 246 28.30 -15.68 3.03
N SER A 247 28.48 -16.99 3.18
CA SER A 247 29.58 -17.76 2.61
C SER A 247 29.14 -19.21 2.38
N GLU A 248 30.06 -20.08 1.96
CA GLU A 248 29.76 -21.52 1.81
C GLU A 248 29.36 -22.18 3.11
N SER A 249 29.92 -21.74 4.24
CA SER A 249 29.70 -22.31 5.58
C SER A 249 28.97 -21.39 6.54
N ASP A 250 28.83 -20.08 6.22
CA ASP A 250 28.35 -19.09 7.18
C ASP A 250 26.95 -18.61 6.81
N LEU A 251 26.08 -18.57 7.80
CA LEU A 251 24.70 -18.13 7.69
C LEU A 251 24.39 -17.03 8.71
N ILE A 252 23.48 -16.14 8.33
CA ILE A 252 22.79 -15.23 9.24
C ILE A 252 21.36 -15.74 9.38
N ILE A 253 20.93 -15.91 10.63
CA ILE A 253 19.56 -16.25 10.99
C ILE A 253 18.78 -14.96 11.12
N VAL A 254 17.56 -14.88 10.58
CA VAL A 254 16.65 -13.75 10.79
C VAL A 254 15.35 -14.25 11.41
N GLU A 255 14.95 -13.60 12.46
CA GLU A 255 13.67 -13.81 13.16
C GLU A 255 12.83 -12.55 13.06
N CYS A 256 11.58 -12.70 12.63
CA CYS A 256 10.62 -11.62 12.41
C CYS A 256 9.58 -11.59 13.54
N LYS A 257 9.37 -10.43 14.15
CA LYS A 257 8.39 -10.28 15.23
C LYS A 257 7.45 -9.10 14.94
N THR A 258 6.17 -9.38 14.85
CA THR A 258 5.12 -8.35 14.84
C THR A 258 4.61 -8.15 16.26
N LYS A 259 4.27 -6.93 16.64
CA LYS A 259 3.71 -6.66 17.97
C LYS A 259 2.75 -5.46 17.98
N LYS A 260 1.55 -5.68 18.51
CA LYS A 260 0.50 -4.66 18.63
C LYS A 260 0.88 -3.49 19.54
N ASP A 261 1.63 -3.78 20.61
CA ASP A 261 2.11 -2.77 21.58
C ASP A 261 3.41 -2.09 21.15
N ARG A 262 3.83 -2.31 19.93
CA ARG A 262 5.03 -1.77 19.26
C ARG A 262 6.37 -2.17 19.88
N LYS A 263 6.48 -2.46 21.18
CA LYS A 263 7.76 -2.79 21.85
C LYS A 263 7.91 -4.29 22.07
N PHE A 264 8.97 -4.87 21.52
CA PHE A 264 9.37 -6.24 21.80
C PHE A 264 10.26 -6.25 23.06
N SER A 265 9.87 -7.04 24.08
CA SER A 265 10.46 -6.97 25.42
C SER A 265 10.73 -8.33 26.08
N THR A 266 10.45 -9.45 25.41
CA THR A 266 10.53 -10.78 26.06
C THR A 266 11.85 -11.47 25.73
N TYR A 267 12.93 -11.10 26.45
CA TYR A 267 14.27 -11.63 26.23
C TYR A 267 14.37 -13.14 26.43
N SER A 268 13.88 -13.69 27.54
CA SER A 268 14.00 -15.12 27.86
C SER A 268 13.39 -16.03 26.78
N SER A 269 12.31 -15.60 26.16
CA SER A 269 11.69 -16.32 25.06
C SER A 269 12.51 -16.24 23.77
N ALA A 270 12.99 -15.04 23.42
CA ALA A 270 13.83 -14.82 22.24
C ALA A 270 15.16 -15.56 22.36
N SER A 271 15.84 -15.45 23.49
CA SER A 271 17.11 -16.14 23.77
C SER A 271 17.00 -17.66 23.58
N ARG A 272 15.96 -18.28 24.16
CA ARG A 272 15.70 -19.71 24.00
C ARG A 272 15.47 -20.11 22.55
N GLN A 273 14.69 -19.30 21.80
CA GLN A 273 14.37 -19.54 20.39
C GLN A 273 15.65 -19.43 19.53
N VAL A 274 16.43 -18.38 19.72
CA VAL A 274 17.69 -18.17 19.00
C VAL A 274 18.68 -19.29 19.26
N LYS A 275 18.81 -19.75 20.51
CA LYS A 275 19.67 -20.92 20.86
C LYS A 275 19.23 -22.19 20.12
N ALA A 276 17.93 -22.44 20.04
CA ALA A 276 17.40 -23.57 19.27
C ALA A 276 17.73 -23.45 17.77
N TYR A 277 17.61 -22.28 17.20
CA TYR A 277 17.95 -22.03 15.78
C TYR A 277 19.45 -22.20 15.49
N LYS A 278 20.31 -21.65 16.33
CA LYS A 278 21.77 -21.88 16.20
C LYS A 278 22.10 -23.36 16.21
N ASN A 279 21.54 -24.12 17.14
CA ASN A 279 21.72 -25.56 17.18
C ASN A 279 21.22 -26.29 15.92
N LEU A 280 20.12 -25.83 15.29
CA LEU A 280 19.66 -26.41 14.03
C LEU A 280 20.66 -26.17 12.90
N VAL A 281 21.17 -24.95 12.79
CA VAL A 281 22.13 -24.51 11.77
C VAL A 281 23.43 -25.29 11.93
N GLU A 282 23.93 -25.42 13.16
CA GLU A 282 25.16 -26.20 13.50
C GLU A 282 25.03 -27.69 13.19
N LYS A 283 23.88 -28.30 13.53
CA LYS A 283 23.59 -29.69 13.17
C LYS A 283 23.52 -29.94 11.67
N ALA A 284 23.15 -28.93 10.90
CA ALA A 284 23.15 -28.98 9.46
C ALA A 284 24.54 -28.74 8.82
N GLY A 285 25.58 -28.54 9.65
CA GLY A 285 26.97 -28.36 9.20
C GLY A 285 27.34 -26.93 8.83
N PHE A 286 26.56 -25.96 9.25
CA PHE A 286 26.78 -24.53 8.98
C PHE A 286 27.13 -23.78 10.28
N ASN A 287 27.66 -22.57 10.11
CA ASN A 287 28.01 -21.67 11.21
C ASN A 287 27.02 -20.46 11.22
N ALA A 288 26.31 -20.25 12.32
CA ALA A 288 25.46 -19.08 12.51
C ALA A 288 26.30 -17.89 13.00
N VAL A 289 26.80 -17.08 12.08
CA VAL A 289 27.71 -15.96 12.40
C VAL A 289 26.99 -14.79 13.08
N LYS A 290 25.68 -14.63 12.87
CA LYS A 290 24.87 -13.61 13.51
C LYS A 290 23.40 -14.02 13.48
N THR A 291 22.63 -13.49 14.44
CA THR A 291 21.17 -13.56 14.37
C THR A 291 20.59 -12.15 14.35
N PHE A 292 19.76 -11.85 13.37
CA PHE A 292 18.98 -10.62 13.32
C PHE A 292 17.59 -10.87 13.91
N ILE A 293 17.13 -9.97 14.76
CA ILE A 293 15.72 -9.89 15.14
C ILE A 293 15.15 -8.63 14.52
N VAL A 294 14.13 -8.78 13.67
CA VAL A 294 13.44 -7.68 13.02
C VAL A 294 12.07 -7.51 13.69
N ALA A 295 11.81 -6.34 14.27
CA ALA A 295 10.57 -6.06 15.01
C ALA A 295 10.20 -4.56 14.89
N PRO A 296 8.95 -4.17 15.23
CA PRO A 296 8.54 -2.75 15.21
C PRO A 296 9.48 -1.84 15.98
N THR A 297 9.75 -2.21 17.22
CA THR A 297 10.75 -1.57 18.10
C THR A 297 11.08 -2.49 19.28
N PHE A 298 12.10 -2.12 20.07
CA PHE A 298 12.57 -2.89 21.20
C PHE A 298 12.50 -2.07 22.49
N SER A 299 12.30 -2.73 23.66
CA SER A 299 12.43 -2.05 24.94
C SER A 299 13.91 -1.88 25.29
N GLU A 300 14.23 -0.87 26.10
CA GLU A 300 15.62 -0.63 26.56
C GLU A 300 16.17 -1.81 27.33
N ASP A 301 15.38 -2.45 28.18
CA ASP A 301 15.78 -3.64 28.92
C ASP A 301 16.14 -4.79 27.97
N PHE A 302 15.35 -5.00 26.91
CA PHE A 302 15.64 -6.04 25.90
C PHE A 302 16.95 -5.75 25.17
N ILE A 303 17.21 -4.49 24.79
CA ILE A 303 18.45 -4.09 24.13
C ILE A 303 19.64 -4.34 25.06
N ASN A 304 19.53 -3.96 26.34
CA ASN A 304 20.58 -4.14 27.34
C ASN A 304 20.88 -5.64 27.59
N GLU A 305 19.84 -6.47 27.75
CA GLU A 305 20.00 -7.91 27.91
C GLU A 305 20.68 -8.56 26.68
N CYS A 306 20.29 -8.16 25.47
CA CYS A 306 20.95 -8.61 24.24
C CYS A 306 22.43 -8.15 24.17
N GLY A 307 22.74 -6.97 24.69
CA GLY A 307 24.11 -6.43 24.73
C GLY A 307 25.02 -7.17 25.71
N LEU A 308 24.47 -7.80 26.74
CA LEU A 308 25.19 -8.58 27.73
C LEU A 308 25.40 -10.05 27.31
N ASP A 309 24.56 -10.59 26.45
CA ASP A 309 24.64 -11.98 25.99
C ASP A 309 25.44 -12.11 24.68
N TYR A 310 26.76 -12.20 24.85
CA TYR A 310 27.69 -12.35 23.71
C TYR A 310 27.55 -13.71 23.00
N GLU A 311 27.00 -14.74 23.65
CA GLU A 311 26.84 -16.08 23.06
C GLU A 311 25.76 -16.08 21.96
N LEU A 312 24.72 -15.27 22.14
CA LEU A 312 23.65 -15.17 21.14
C LEU A 312 24.09 -14.42 19.91
N ASN A 313 25.00 -13.45 20.04
CA ASN A 313 25.50 -12.62 18.94
C ASN A 313 24.37 -12.00 18.10
N LEU A 314 23.52 -11.20 18.77
CA LEU A 314 22.32 -10.61 18.19
C LEU A 314 22.59 -9.24 17.55
N SER A 315 21.85 -8.94 16.48
CA SER A 315 21.60 -7.59 16.02
C SER A 315 20.10 -7.34 15.92
N LEU A 316 19.66 -6.24 16.49
CA LEU A 316 18.26 -5.82 16.55
C LEU A 316 18.03 -4.77 15.46
N ILE A 317 17.07 -5.00 14.61
CA ILE A 317 16.73 -4.12 13.50
C ILE A 317 15.27 -3.71 13.65
N THR A 318 14.98 -2.43 13.84
CA THR A 318 13.59 -1.99 13.84
C THR A 318 13.02 -2.06 12.42
N SER A 319 11.71 -2.25 12.30
CA SER A 319 11.04 -2.27 10.99
C SER A 319 11.31 -1.00 10.21
N GLU A 320 11.30 0.16 10.89
CA GLU A 320 11.61 1.46 10.32
C GLU A 320 13.06 1.51 9.83
N ALA A 321 14.01 1.09 10.66
CA ALA A 321 15.43 1.04 10.29
C ALA A 321 15.67 0.16 9.04
N LEU A 322 15.01 -0.99 8.95
CA LEU A 322 15.13 -1.87 7.79
C LEU A 322 14.58 -1.20 6.52
N LEU A 323 13.43 -0.56 6.63
CA LEU A 323 12.80 0.13 5.50
C LEU A 323 13.65 1.34 5.03
N ASP A 324 14.25 2.11 5.95
CA ASP A 324 15.13 3.23 5.62
C ASP A 324 16.41 2.77 4.93
N MET A 325 17.03 1.70 5.42
CA MET A 325 18.19 1.08 4.78
C MET A 325 17.86 0.56 3.39
N TYR A 326 16.71 -0.06 3.21
CA TYR A 326 16.23 -0.52 1.91
C TYR A 326 16.03 0.64 0.93
N ARG A 327 15.34 1.69 1.35
CA ARG A 327 15.12 2.90 0.53
C ARG A 327 16.42 3.58 0.14
N ALA A 328 17.38 3.66 1.06
CA ALA A 328 18.70 4.19 0.79
C ALA A 328 19.47 3.33 -0.21
N PHE A 329 19.43 2.01 -0.05
CA PHE A 329 20.05 1.08 -0.99
C PHE A 329 19.47 1.21 -2.40
N LYS A 330 18.14 1.32 -2.55
CA LYS A 330 17.49 1.53 -3.87
C LYS A 330 17.89 2.85 -4.53
N LYS A 331 18.35 3.84 -3.77
CA LYS A 331 18.86 5.14 -4.28
C LYS A 331 20.37 5.14 -4.50
N SER A 332 21.09 4.12 -4.07
CA SER A 332 22.54 4.02 -4.19
C SER A 332 22.95 3.28 -5.47
N ASP A 333 24.22 3.43 -5.87
CA ASP A 333 24.82 2.70 -6.98
C ASP A 333 25.36 1.33 -6.57
N LEU A 334 25.12 0.88 -5.34
CA LEU A 334 25.62 -0.37 -4.82
C LEU A 334 24.92 -1.57 -5.48
N LYS A 335 25.69 -2.57 -5.90
CA LYS A 335 25.15 -3.80 -6.48
C LYS A 335 24.60 -4.77 -5.44
N GLU A 336 25.10 -4.73 -4.22
CA GLU A 336 24.72 -5.58 -3.10
C GLU A 336 24.84 -4.76 -1.81
N PHE A 337 23.91 -4.98 -0.89
CA PHE A 337 23.91 -4.30 0.40
C PHE A 337 25.10 -4.78 1.24
N PRO A 338 25.91 -3.88 1.83
CA PRO A 338 27.09 -4.23 2.60
C PRO A 338 26.72 -4.78 4.00
N TYR A 339 26.13 -5.96 4.06
CA TYR A 339 25.57 -6.57 5.27
C TYR A 339 26.52 -6.58 6.48
N LYS A 340 27.85 -6.56 6.26
CA LYS A 340 28.87 -6.56 7.32
C LYS A 340 28.72 -5.38 8.29
N ILE A 341 28.10 -4.29 7.85
CA ILE A 341 27.81 -3.14 8.73
C ILE A 341 26.76 -3.47 9.79
N LEU A 342 25.88 -4.45 9.53
CA LEU A 342 24.85 -4.90 10.45
C LEU A 342 25.36 -5.89 11.50
N LEU A 343 26.61 -6.37 11.38
CA LEU A 343 27.20 -7.34 12.31
C LEU A 343 27.81 -6.70 13.55
N ARG A 344 27.99 -5.36 13.55
CA ARG A 344 28.83 -4.67 14.55
C ARG A 344 28.08 -4.32 15.83
N ASP A 345 26.85 -3.91 15.71
CA ASP A 345 26.07 -3.35 16.82
C ASP A 345 24.95 -4.28 17.26
N VAL A 346 24.54 -4.13 18.50
CA VAL A 346 23.36 -4.83 19.03
C VAL A 346 22.09 -4.17 18.47
N LEU A 347 21.90 -2.88 18.67
CA LEU A 347 20.83 -2.13 18.00
C LEU A 347 21.40 -1.40 16.79
N ILE A 348 20.81 -1.66 15.62
CA ILE A 348 21.26 -1.05 14.37
C ILE A 348 20.77 0.42 14.30
N ASP A 349 21.73 1.32 14.17
CA ASP A 349 21.51 2.73 13.89
C ASP A 349 21.35 2.93 12.38
N SER A 350 20.10 3.10 11.93
CA SER A 350 19.78 3.27 10.50
C SER A 350 20.43 4.49 9.91
N ASP A 351 20.51 5.62 10.62
CA ASP A 351 21.09 6.88 10.12
C ASP A 351 22.56 6.70 9.75
N ARG A 352 23.31 5.99 10.59
CA ARG A 352 24.72 5.67 10.33
C ARG A 352 24.87 4.78 9.12
N VAL A 353 24.01 3.75 8.99
CA VAL A 353 24.04 2.83 7.86
C VAL A 353 23.65 3.54 6.57
N VAL A 354 22.58 4.30 6.56
CA VAL A 354 22.11 5.12 5.41
C VAL A 354 23.21 6.07 4.93
N LYS A 355 23.86 6.82 5.85
CA LYS A 355 24.98 7.68 5.50
C LYS A 355 26.17 6.93 4.91
N SER A 356 26.37 5.65 5.29
CA SER A 356 27.43 4.81 4.74
C SER A 356 27.14 4.27 3.34
N ILE A 357 25.86 4.11 3.00
CA ILE A 357 25.38 3.59 1.72
C ILE A 357 25.34 4.69 0.65
N LEU A 358 24.96 5.92 1.05
CA LEU A 358 24.77 7.05 0.13
C LEU A 358 26.05 7.87 -0.12
N LYS A 359 27.20 7.44 0.44
CA LYS A 359 28.53 8.04 0.17
C LYS A 359 29.11 7.50 -1.12
#